data_f86975006251100213be519a2d3a887f
#
_entry.id   f86975006251100213be519a2d3a887f
#
_cell.length_a   1.000
_cell.length_b   1.000
_cell.length_c   1.000
_cell.angle_alpha   90.00
_cell.angle_beta   90.00
_cell.angle_gamma   90.00
#
_symmetry.space_group_name_H-M   'P 1'
#
loop_
_entity.id
_entity.type
_entity.pdbx_description
1 polymer ?
#
loop_
_entity_poly.entity_id
_entity_poly.type
_entity_poly.pdbx_seq_one_letter_code
_entity_poly.pdbx_strand_id
1 'polypeptide(L)'
;APKNGTFVGAALVEVDGIQDLEREIFGPVLHLASFKAKDLDKVVDAINERGFGLTFGLHTRIDDRVQQVVDRIHVGNIYVNRNQIGAIVGSQPFGGEGLSGTGPKAGGPHYVNRFRRTEESTVHPAPEGDAVAASQVGDAFAALDSSAWSARVDRVQVLRRALDGKGQVVRRAVNAAASLDSGPFRLPGPTGESNRMIMPPKGPVLCMGPETGAALAQAAQALAAGCAVLVVAPGARAAVAQLIKAGAPVAGIDGTVPPAELAKAEGFVTVAAAGDSDWTRALRQALAGREGRIVLLETELICPERYYAERHICIDTTAAGGNTSLLAAEA
;
A
#
# COMPACT_ATOMS: atom_id res chain seq x y z
N ALA A 1 -36.31 -3.05 -23.56
CA ALA A 1 -35.83 -1.66 -23.34
C ALA A 1 -36.88 -0.66 -23.81
N PRO A 2 -37.02 0.52 -23.18
CA PRO A 2 -37.87 1.59 -23.64
C PRO A 2 -37.50 2.02 -25.08
N LYS A 3 -38.48 2.48 -25.86
CA LYS A 3 -38.23 2.85 -27.26
C LYS A 3 -37.44 4.15 -27.43
N ASN A 4 -37.46 5.02 -26.42
CA ASN A 4 -36.78 6.33 -26.46
C ASN A 4 -35.60 6.33 -25.49
N GLY A 5 -34.38 6.54 -25.98
CA GLY A 5 -33.14 6.55 -25.24
C GLY A 5 -32.21 5.41 -25.63
N THR A 6 -31.00 5.45 -25.08
CA THR A 6 -29.99 4.38 -25.23
C THR A 6 -29.96 3.54 -23.98
N PHE A 7 -30.29 2.27 -24.07
CA PHE A 7 -30.39 1.35 -22.96
C PHE A 7 -29.60 0.07 -23.24
N VAL A 8 -28.88 -0.41 -22.23
CA VAL A 8 -28.23 -1.72 -22.24
C VAL A 8 -28.94 -2.60 -21.21
N GLY A 9 -29.40 -3.77 -21.60
CA GLY A 9 -29.98 -4.75 -20.70
C GLY A 9 -28.96 -5.32 -19.72
N ALA A 10 -29.41 -5.72 -18.52
CA ALA A 10 -28.56 -6.46 -17.60
C ALA A 10 -28.12 -7.78 -18.23
N ALA A 11 -26.86 -8.12 -18.07
CA ALA A 11 -26.27 -9.36 -18.57
C ALA A 11 -25.61 -10.15 -17.44
N LEU A 12 -25.81 -11.47 -17.46
CA LEU A 12 -25.08 -12.42 -16.61
C LEU A 12 -24.17 -13.25 -17.51
N VAL A 13 -22.89 -13.27 -17.19
CA VAL A 13 -21.86 -14.01 -17.97
C VAL A 13 -21.18 -14.99 -17.04
N GLU A 14 -21.25 -16.27 -17.38
CA GLU A 14 -20.49 -17.31 -16.68
C GLU A 14 -19.05 -17.34 -17.22
N VAL A 15 -18.07 -17.38 -16.32
CA VAL A 15 -16.64 -17.40 -16.59
C VAL A 15 -15.98 -18.49 -15.74
N ASP A 16 -14.81 -18.97 -16.15
CA ASP A 16 -14.08 -19.99 -15.38
C ASP A 16 -13.44 -19.41 -14.10
N GLY A 17 -13.13 -18.09 -14.09
CA GLY A 17 -12.61 -17.39 -12.94
C GLY A 17 -12.30 -15.92 -13.24
N ILE A 18 -11.78 -15.21 -12.21
CA ILE A 18 -11.43 -13.80 -12.34
C ILE A 18 -10.34 -13.54 -13.40
N GLN A 19 -9.52 -14.52 -13.71
CA GLN A 19 -8.46 -14.44 -14.72
C GLN A 19 -9.01 -14.19 -16.13
N ASP A 20 -10.28 -14.53 -16.41
CA ASP A 20 -10.92 -14.28 -17.71
C ASP A 20 -11.28 -12.80 -17.92
N LEU A 21 -11.20 -12.01 -16.85
CA LEU A 21 -11.46 -10.58 -16.90
C LEU A 21 -10.16 -9.81 -17.14
N GLU A 22 -9.84 -9.51 -18.38
CA GLU A 22 -8.61 -8.77 -18.74
C GLU A 22 -8.65 -7.30 -18.29
N ARG A 23 -9.84 -6.73 -18.18
CA ARG A 23 -10.08 -5.33 -17.80
C ARG A 23 -11.36 -5.20 -16.99
N GLU A 24 -11.49 -4.07 -16.31
CA GLU A 24 -12.73 -3.69 -15.66
C GLU A 24 -13.82 -3.40 -16.70
N ILE A 25 -15.01 -4.03 -16.56
CA ILE A 25 -16.15 -3.88 -17.47
C ILE A 25 -17.21 -3.07 -16.76
N PHE A 26 -17.38 -1.82 -17.20
CA PHE A 26 -18.44 -0.96 -16.68
C PHE A 26 -19.78 -1.26 -17.34
N GLY A 27 -20.86 -1.19 -16.56
CA GLY A 27 -22.22 -1.38 -17.03
C GLY A 27 -22.96 -2.45 -16.22
N PRO A 28 -24.20 -2.77 -16.62
CA PRO A 28 -25.02 -3.76 -15.90
C PRO A 28 -24.64 -5.20 -16.29
N VAL A 29 -23.38 -5.57 -16.08
CA VAL A 29 -22.82 -6.88 -16.41
C VAL A 29 -22.32 -7.55 -15.14
N LEU A 30 -22.86 -8.74 -14.84
CA LEU A 30 -22.41 -9.57 -13.72
C LEU A 30 -21.67 -10.78 -14.28
N HIS A 31 -20.43 -10.99 -13.84
CA HIS A 31 -19.67 -12.20 -14.11
C HIS A 31 -19.84 -13.17 -12.95
N LEU A 32 -20.06 -14.43 -13.25
CA LEU A 32 -20.26 -15.50 -12.28
C LEU A 32 -19.23 -16.59 -12.49
N ALA A 33 -18.51 -16.95 -11.43
CA ALA A 33 -17.61 -18.10 -11.39
C ALA A 33 -17.89 -18.94 -10.15
N SER A 34 -17.69 -20.25 -10.27
CA SER A 34 -17.81 -21.20 -9.15
C SER A 34 -16.45 -21.76 -8.77
N PHE A 35 -16.20 -21.95 -7.49
CA PHE A 35 -14.97 -22.55 -7.01
C PHE A 35 -15.23 -23.53 -5.85
N LYS A 36 -14.32 -24.48 -5.64
CA LYS A 36 -14.39 -25.40 -4.50
C LYS A 36 -13.93 -24.69 -3.24
N ALA A 37 -14.61 -24.91 -2.10
CA ALA A 37 -14.30 -24.25 -0.83
C ALA A 37 -12.83 -24.40 -0.39
N LYS A 38 -12.16 -25.49 -0.75
CA LYS A 38 -10.72 -25.71 -0.47
C LYS A 38 -9.78 -24.83 -1.31
N ASP A 39 -10.26 -24.21 -2.38
CA ASP A 39 -9.48 -23.38 -3.29
C ASP A 39 -9.66 -21.89 -2.99
N LEU A 40 -10.26 -21.52 -1.86
CA LEU A 40 -10.51 -20.12 -1.45
C LEU A 40 -9.23 -19.27 -1.51
N ASP A 41 -8.12 -19.80 -1.01
CA ASP A 41 -6.83 -19.07 -1.01
C ASP A 41 -6.36 -18.75 -2.43
N LYS A 42 -6.51 -19.69 -3.37
CA LYS A 42 -6.16 -19.47 -4.79
C LYS A 42 -7.05 -18.42 -5.43
N VAL A 43 -8.31 -18.35 -5.03
CA VAL A 43 -9.25 -17.32 -5.53
C VAL A 43 -8.83 -15.95 -5.01
N VAL A 44 -8.46 -15.83 -3.73
CA VAL A 44 -7.95 -14.58 -3.16
C VAL A 44 -6.66 -14.13 -3.86
N ASP A 45 -5.74 -15.06 -4.11
CA ASP A 45 -4.49 -14.77 -4.83
C ASP A 45 -4.77 -14.30 -6.26
N ALA A 46 -5.68 -14.95 -6.99
CA ALA A 46 -6.08 -14.58 -8.34
C ALA A 46 -6.74 -13.18 -8.38
N ILE A 47 -7.54 -12.81 -7.38
CA ILE A 47 -8.12 -11.47 -7.25
C ILE A 47 -7.01 -10.43 -7.03
N ASN A 48 -6.07 -10.71 -6.13
CA ASN A 48 -4.95 -9.82 -5.85
C ASN A 48 -4.06 -9.60 -7.08
N GLU A 49 -3.84 -10.65 -7.87
CA GLU A 49 -3.04 -10.61 -9.11
C GLU A 49 -3.66 -9.69 -10.17
N ARG A 50 -4.99 -9.60 -10.24
CA ARG A 50 -5.67 -8.65 -11.14
C ARG A 50 -5.40 -7.20 -10.80
N GLY A 51 -5.09 -6.89 -9.55
CA GLY A 51 -4.70 -5.57 -9.10
C GLY A 51 -5.84 -4.55 -8.94
N PHE A 52 -7.08 -4.89 -9.25
CA PHE A 52 -8.25 -4.05 -8.97
C PHE A 52 -8.62 -4.17 -7.50
N GLY A 53 -8.37 -3.12 -6.72
CA GLY A 53 -8.51 -3.17 -5.27
C GLY A 53 -9.38 -2.04 -4.70
N LEU A 54 -10.57 -1.77 -5.24
CA LEU A 54 -11.46 -0.74 -4.72
C LEU A 54 -12.39 -1.30 -3.64
N THR A 55 -13.27 -2.23 -3.99
CA THR A 55 -14.24 -2.83 -3.08
C THR A 55 -14.24 -4.34 -3.20
N PHE A 56 -14.46 -5.01 -2.07
CA PHE A 56 -14.59 -6.46 -1.98
C PHE A 56 -15.72 -6.82 -1.00
N GLY A 57 -16.59 -7.73 -1.40
CA GLY A 57 -17.68 -8.25 -0.56
C GLY A 57 -17.49 -9.72 -0.23
N LEU A 58 -17.63 -10.07 1.05
CA LEU A 58 -17.59 -11.43 1.54
C LEU A 58 -18.88 -11.77 2.26
N HIS A 59 -19.58 -12.81 1.81
CA HIS A 59 -20.75 -13.35 2.51
C HIS A 59 -20.43 -14.74 3.04
N THR A 60 -20.37 -14.88 4.36
CA THR A 60 -20.04 -16.16 5.02
C THR A 60 -20.60 -16.19 6.43
N ARG A 61 -20.87 -17.41 6.95
CA ARG A 61 -21.22 -17.66 8.35
C ARG A 61 -20.04 -18.24 9.15
N ILE A 62 -18.85 -18.32 8.54
CA ILE A 62 -17.66 -18.93 9.13
C ILE A 62 -16.68 -17.82 9.49
N ASP A 63 -16.47 -17.56 10.76
CA ASP A 63 -15.68 -16.46 11.30
C ASP A 63 -14.20 -16.55 10.92
N ASP A 64 -13.58 -17.72 11.08
CA ASP A 64 -12.18 -17.92 10.71
C ASP A 64 -11.94 -17.58 9.23
N ARG A 65 -12.95 -17.82 8.38
CA ARG A 65 -12.88 -17.46 6.96
C ARG A 65 -12.87 -15.94 6.74
N VAL A 66 -13.58 -15.19 7.58
CA VAL A 66 -13.56 -13.72 7.51
C VAL A 66 -12.14 -13.23 7.73
N GLN A 67 -11.50 -13.67 8.83
CA GLN A 67 -10.14 -13.24 9.14
C GLN A 67 -9.14 -13.70 8.08
N GLN A 68 -9.21 -14.98 7.64
CA GLN A 68 -8.36 -15.54 6.59
C GLN A 68 -8.40 -14.69 5.31
N VAL A 69 -9.58 -14.27 4.86
CA VAL A 69 -9.73 -13.47 3.64
C VAL A 69 -9.28 -12.03 3.85
N VAL A 70 -9.70 -11.40 4.96
CA VAL A 70 -9.37 -10.00 5.28
C VAL A 70 -7.87 -9.78 5.38
N ASP A 71 -7.12 -10.72 5.94
CA ASP A 71 -5.67 -10.62 6.10
C ASP A 71 -4.92 -10.72 4.77
N ARG A 72 -5.49 -11.39 3.77
CA ARG A 72 -4.82 -11.69 2.50
C ARG A 72 -5.28 -10.82 1.33
N ILE A 73 -6.51 -10.32 1.35
CA ILE A 73 -7.06 -9.56 0.23
C ILE A 73 -6.44 -8.15 0.16
N HIS A 74 -6.03 -7.73 -1.03
CA HIS A 74 -5.44 -6.41 -1.28
C HIS A 74 -6.48 -5.46 -1.86
N VAL A 75 -7.40 -5.02 -1.01
CA VAL A 75 -8.52 -4.15 -1.40
C VAL A 75 -8.72 -3.07 -0.34
N GLY A 76 -9.00 -1.87 -0.80
CA GLY A 76 -9.17 -0.73 0.08
C GLY A 76 -10.42 -0.79 0.96
N ASN A 77 -11.56 -1.27 0.43
CA ASN A 77 -12.82 -1.36 1.19
C ASN A 77 -13.37 -2.78 1.18
N ILE A 78 -13.43 -3.40 2.34
CA ILE A 78 -13.88 -4.78 2.55
C ILE A 78 -15.21 -4.74 3.29
N TYR A 79 -16.22 -5.40 2.73
CA TYR A 79 -17.57 -5.49 3.28
C TYR A 79 -17.92 -6.95 3.59
N VAL A 80 -18.27 -7.24 4.83
CA VAL A 80 -18.60 -8.59 5.28
C VAL A 80 -20.08 -8.66 5.64
N ASN A 81 -20.78 -9.59 5.01
CA ASN A 81 -22.21 -9.87 5.20
C ASN A 81 -23.15 -8.68 4.90
N ARG A 82 -22.69 -7.73 4.12
CA ARG A 82 -23.46 -6.58 3.63
C ARG A 82 -23.13 -6.28 2.17
N ASN A 83 -23.91 -5.42 1.54
CA ASN A 83 -23.63 -4.97 0.18
C ASN A 83 -22.40 -4.03 0.15
N GLN A 84 -21.75 -3.94 -1.01
CA GLN A 84 -20.57 -3.11 -1.28
C GLN A 84 -20.88 -1.91 -2.17
N ILE A 85 -22.13 -1.46 -2.24
CA ILE A 85 -22.59 -0.47 -3.24
C ILE A 85 -22.16 0.95 -2.89
N GLY A 86 -21.88 1.25 -1.65
CA GLY A 86 -21.50 2.61 -1.27
C GLY A 86 -20.84 2.68 0.10
N ALA A 87 -20.10 3.79 0.29
CA ALA A 87 -19.47 4.13 1.55
C ALA A 87 -20.27 5.24 2.26
N ILE A 88 -20.30 5.19 3.58
CA ILE A 88 -20.96 6.21 4.42
C ILE A 88 -19.88 7.18 4.90
N VAL A 89 -20.06 8.47 4.61
CA VAL A 89 -19.15 9.52 5.05
C VAL A 89 -19.00 9.51 6.59
N GLY A 90 -17.75 9.57 7.06
CA GLY A 90 -17.42 9.56 8.48
C GLY A 90 -17.32 8.17 9.12
N SER A 91 -17.98 7.14 8.56
CA SER A 91 -17.90 5.76 9.04
C SER A 91 -17.02 4.87 8.19
N GLN A 92 -17.01 5.13 6.89
CA GLN A 92 -16.38 4.25 5.91
C GLN A 92 -15.46 5.06 4.98
N PRO A 93 -14.23 5.37 5.40
CA PRO A 93 -13.25 5.99 4.52
C PRO A 93 -13.10 5.21 3.22
N PHE A 94 -13.14 5.90 2.07
CA PHE A 94 -13.25 5.25 0.77
C PHE A 94 -12.06 5.54 -0.12
N GLY A 95 -11.53 4.48 -0.73
CA GLY A 95 -10.41 4.54 -1.67
C GLY A 95 -9.78 3.16 -1.86
N GLY A 96 -9.24 2.92 -3.04
CA GLY A 96 -8.65 1.64 -3.44
C GLY A 96 -7.14 1.59 -3.34
N GLU A 97 -6.61 0.43 -3.65
CA GLU A 97 -5.19 0.16 -3.84
C GLU A 97 -4.92 -0.54 -5.19
N GLY A 98 -3.67 -0.73 -5.55
CA GLY A 98 -3.30 -1.34 -6.82
C GLY A 98 -3.60 -0.45 -8.02
N LEU A 99 -4.44 -0.92 -8.94
CA LEU A 99 -4.97 -0.17 -10.07
C LEU A 99 -6.08 0.82 -9.65
N SER A 100 -6.64 0.65 -8.46
CA SER A 100 -7.78 1.43 -7.99
C SER A 100 -7.41 2.61 -7.09
N GLY A 101 -6.12 2.91 -6.93
CA GLY A 101 -5.67 4.09 -6.19
C GLY A 101 -4.38 3.91 -5.41
N THR A 102 -3.90 5.00 -4.84
CA THR A 102 -2.64 5.07 -4.07
C THR A 102 -2.83 5.58 -2.63
N GLY A 103 -4.08 5.87 -2.22
CA GLY A 103 -4.39 6.49 -0.93
C GLY A 103 -3.94 7.95 -0.82
N PRO A 104 -4.19 8.60 0.30
CA PRO A 104 -5.02 8.16 1.41
C PRO A 104 -6.50 8.09 1.05
N LYS A 105 -7.30 7.41 1.88
CA LYS A 105 -8.75 7.28 1.68
C LYS A 105 -9.46 8.60 1.91
N ALA A 106 -10.41 8.91 1.01
CA ALA A 106 -11.32 10.04 1.21
C ALA A 106 -12.14 9.84 2.50
N GLY A 107 -12.19 10.89 3.33
CA GLY A 107 -12.84 10.84 4.64
C GLY A 107 -12.07 10.07 5.71
N GLY A 108 -10.85 9.60 5.42
CA GLY A 108 -9.97 8.95 6.38
C GLY A 108 -9.13 9.93 7.21
N PRO A 109 -8.48 9.47 8.31
CA PRO A 109 -7.75 10.31 9.25
C PRO A 109 -6.54 11.01 8.62
N HIS A 110 -5.96 10.47 7.55
CA HIS A 110 -4.79 11.04 6.89
C HIS A 110 -5.12 11.88 5.65
N TYR A 111 -6.41 11.95 5.25
CA TYR A 111 -6.80 12.64 4.02
C TYR A 111 -6.54 14.15 4.06
N VAL A 112 -6.82 14.80 5.19
CA VAL A 112 -6.62 16.24 5.38
C VAL A 112 -5.14 16.64 5.27
N ASN A 113 -4.22 15.74 5.61
CA ASN A 113 -2.78 15.98 5.48
C ASN A 113 -2.35 16.30 4.04
N ARG A 114 -3.11 15.82 3.04
CA ARG A 114 -2.85 16.10 1.61
C ARG A 114 -3.09 17.57 1.22
N PHE A 115 -3.79 18.32 2.04
CA PHE A 115 -4.11 19.73 1.81
C PHE A 115 -3.26 20.67 2.67
N ARG A 116 -2.38 20.13 3.51
CA ARG A 116 -1.44 20.93 4.28
C ARG A 116 -0.29 21.38 3.39
N ARG A 117 0.19 22.60 3.61
CA ARG A 117 1.46 23.04 3.06
C ARG A 117 2.57 22.28 3.80
N THR A 118 3.41 21.58 3.05
CA THR A 118 4.64 21.00 3.60
C THR A 118 5.64 22.11 3.91
N GLU A 119 6.47 21.88 4.92
CA GLU A 119 7.67 22.72 5.13
C GLU A 119 8.50 22.67 3.85
N GLU A 120 8.97 23.82 3.36
CA GLU A 120 9.88 23.87 2.23
C GLU A 120 11.11 23.03 2.58
N SER A 121 11.22 21.84 2.00
CA SER A 121 12.46 21.09 2.04
C SER A 121 13.48 21.85 1.17
N THR A 122 14.73 21.89 1.61
CA THR A 122 15.84 22.38 0.79
C THR A 122 15.74 21.68 -0.55
N VAL A 123 15.58 22.45 -1.64
CA VAL A 123 15.50 21.89 -2.98
C VAL A 123 16.89 21.35 -3.34
N HIS A 124 17.01 20.06 -3.45
CA HIS A 124 18.24 19.40 -3.85
C HIS A 124 18.19 19.08 -5.35
N PRO A 125 19.31 19.25 -6.09
CA PRO A 125 19.37 18.83 -7.48
C PRO A 125 19.21 17.31 -7.60
N ALA A 126 19.01 16.85 -8.83
CA ALA A 126 19.02 15.42 -9.12
C ALA A 126 20.31 14.77 -8.62
N PRO A 127 20.27 13.55 -8.05
CA PRO A 127 21.48 12.87 -7.58
C PRO A 127 22.41 12.54 -8.75
N GLU A 128 23.72 12.71 -8.51
CA GLU A 128 24.77 12.31 -9.44
C GLU A 128 25.35 10.96 -9.02
N GLY A 129 25.72 10.12 -9.98
CA GLY A 129 26.31 8.81 -9.74
C GLY A 129 26.17 7.87 -10.92
N ASP A 130 26.78 6.70 -10.81
CA ASP A 130 26.66 5.64 -11.82
C ASP A 130 25.20 5.19 -11.97
N ALA A 131 24.80 4.96 -13.22
CA ALA A 131 23.46 4.50 -13.52
C ALA A 131 23.25 3.06 -13.05
N VAL A 132 22.21 2.83 -12.25
CA VAL A 132 21.76 1.51 -11.80
C VAL A 132 20.72 1.00 -12.78
N ALA A 133 20.96 -0.19 -13.35
CA ALA A 133 20.07 -0.81 -14.31
C ALA A 133 18.78 -1.32 -13.65
N ALA A 134 17.69 -1.37 -14.42
CA ALA A 134 16.40 -1.88 -14.00
C ALA A 134 16.46 -3.32 -13.43
N SER A 135 17.28 -4.19 -14.05
CA SER A 135 17.47 -5.57 -13.60
C SER A 135 18.10 -5.64 -12.20
N GLN A 136 19.09 -4.77 -11.91
CA GLN A 136 19.73 -4.73 -10.58
C GLN A 136 18.73 -4.32 -9.48
N VAL A 137 17.80 -3.42 -9.81
CA VAL A 137 16.71 -3.03 -8.91
C VAL A 137 15.76 -4.21 -8.65
N GLY A 138 15.33 -4.90 -9.73
CA GLY A 138 14.45 -6.08 -9.64
C GLY A 138 15.08 -7.22 -8.83
N ASP A 139 16.34 -7.57 -9.14
CA ASP A 139 17.09 -8.63 -8.44
C ASP A 139 17.24 -8.32 -6.94
N ALA A 140 17.53 -7.05 -6.62
CA ALA A 140 17.66 -6.63 -5.22
C ALA A 140 16.34 -6.79 -4.46
N PHE A 141 15.20 -6.42 -5.05
CA PHE A 141 13.89 -6.62 -4.41
C PHE A 141 13.50 -8.10 -4.30
N ALA A 142 13.82 -8.92 -5.31
CA ALA A 142 13.53 -10.35 -5.28
C ALA A 142 14.25 -11.08 -4.14
N ALA A 143 15.37 -10.55 -3.66
CA ALA A 143 16.13 -11.09 -2.53
C ALA A 143 15.62 -10.64 -1.15
N LEU A 144 14.67 -9.71 -1.08
CA LEU A 144 14.19 -9.15 0.19
C LEU A 144 12.89 -9.82 0.65
N ASP A 145 12.88 -10.26 1.91
CA ASP A 145 11.67 -10.75 2.59
C ASP A 145 11.38 -9.87 3.82
N SER A 146 10.20 -9.27 3.83
CA SER A 146 9.73 -8.42 4.93
C SER A 146 8.81 -9.14 5.93
N SER A 147 8.49 -10.41 5.75
CA SER A 147 7.50 -11.14 6.55
C SER A 147 7.81 -11.11 8.04
N ALA A 148 9.01 -11.52 8.43
CA ALA A 148 9.44 -11.51 9.83
C ALA A 148 9.57 -10.08 10.39
N TRP A 149 9.97 -9.11 9.57
CA TRP A 149 10.12 -7.72 9.96
C TRP A 149 8.78 -7.03 10.17
N SER A 150 7.82 -7.24 9.28
CA SER A 150 6.49 -6.65 9.35
C SER A 150 5.72 -7.11 10.59
N ALA A 151 5.97 -8.33 11.06
CA ALA A 151 5.38 -8.88 12.29
C ALA A 151 6.00 -8.30 13.59
N ARG A 152 7.15 -7.62 13.53
CA ARG A 152 7.80 -7.08 14.72
C ARG A 152 7.06 -5.85 15.27
N VAL A 153 6.93 -5.78 16.58
CA VAL A 153 6.35 -4.62 17.29
C VAL A 153 7.40 -3.55 17.65
N ASP A 154 8.68 -3.94 17.71
CA ASP A 154 9.80 -3.09 18.17
C ASP A 154 10.60 -2.43 17.02
N ARG A 155 10.07 -2.41 15.80
CA ARG A 155 10.75 -1.88 14.61
C ARG A 155 11.39 -0.51 14.85
N VAL A 156 10.63 0.43 15.43
CA VAL A 156 11.11 1.79 15.71
C VAL A 156 12.28 1.82 16.66
N GLN A 157 12.28 0.98 17.73
CA GLN A 157 13.40 0.90 18.67
C GLN A 157 14.67 0.35 17.98
N VAL A 158 14.51 -0.66 17.13
CA VAL A 158 15.61 -1.20 16.34
C VAL A 158 16.18 -0.13 15.40
N LEU A 159 15.33 0.60 14.69
CA LEU A 159 15.74 1.66 13.79
C LEU A 159 16.47 2.81 14.52
N ARG A 160 15.99 3.22 15.69
CA ARG A 160 16.67 4.23 16.52
C ARG A 160 18.11 3.85 16.85
N ARG A 161 18.35 2.57 17.20
CA ARG A 161 19.70 2.06 17.51
C ARG A 161 20.57 1.93 16.27
N ALA A 162 20.03 1.37 15.19
CA ALA A 162 20.78 1.11 13.96
C ALA A 162 21.15 2.40 13.19
N LEU A 163 20.35 3.45 13.36
CA LEU A 163 20.50 4.74 12.68
C LEU A 163 21.04 5.84 13.61
N ASP A 164 21.50 5.48 14.81
CA ASP A 164 22.11 6.47 15.70
C ASP A 164 23.34 7.12 15.04
N GLY A 165 23.46 8.43 15.19
CA GLY A 165 24.54 9.21 14.59
C GLY A 165 24.44 9.44 13.07
N LYS A 166 23.37 8.99 12.38
CA LYS A 166 23.19 9.11 10.91
C LYS A 166 22.64 10.48 10.46
N GLY A 167 22.63 11.47 11.35
CA GLY A 167 22.26 12.85 11.03
C GLY A 167 20.86 13.26 11.50
N GLN A 168 20.60 14.56 11.44
CA GLN A 168 19.38 15.14 12.00
C GLN A 168 18.13 14.76 11.21
N VAL A 169 18.20 14.72 9.89
CA VAL A 169 17.06 14.39 9.03
C VAL A 169 16.60 12.95 9.27
N VAL A 170 17.52 11.99 9.40
CA VAL A 170 17.20 10.59 9.71
C VAL A 170 16.54 10.48 11.08
N ARG A 171 17.07 11.17 12.08
CA ARG A 171 16.47 11.20 13.42
C ARG A 171 15.05 11.79 13.42
N ARG A 172 14.81 12.88 12.66
CA ARG A 172 13.46 13.46 12.47
C ARG A 172 12.51 12.45 11.83
N ALA A 173 12.95 11.73 10.79
CA ALA A 173 12.16 10.72 10.10
C ALA A 173 11.77 9.56 11.03
N VAL A 174 12.72 9.02 11.82
CA VAL A 174 12.44 7.96 12.81
C VAL A 174 11.45 8.45 13.88
N ASN A 175 11.60 9.69 14.36
CA ASN A 175 10.69 10.27 15.35
C ASN A 175 9.28 10.50 14.77
N ALA A 176 9.17 10.97 13.53
CA ALA A 176 7.89 11.13 12.85
C ALA A 176 7.17 9.77 12.68
N ALA A 177 7.91 8.74 12.27
CA ALA A 177 7.37 7.38 12.19
C ALA A 177 6.94 6.82 13.56
N ALA A 178 7.68 7.15 14.62
CA ALA A 178 7.35 6.75 15.99
C ALA A 178 6.09 7.43 16.54
N SER A 179 5.80 8.63 16.06
CA SER A 179 4.66 9.44 16.52
C SER A 179 3.40 9.22 15.68
N LEU A 180 3.52 8.47 14.56
CA LEU A 180 2.37 8.17 13.72
C LEU A 180 1.44 7.19 14.44
N ASP A 181 0.18 7.57 14.58
CA ASP A 181 -0.89 6.63 14.92
C ASP A 181 -1.24 5.83 13.65
N SER A 182 -0.87 4.56 13.64
CA SER A 182 -1.13 3.62 12.54
C SER A 182 -2.33 2.69 12.82
N GLY A 183 -3.14 3.00 13.81
CA GLY A 183 -4.33 2.24 14.17
C GLY A 183 -4.04 0.92 14.92
N PRO A 184 -4.97 -0.01 14.90
CA PRO A 184 -6.25 0.00 14.17
C PRO A 184 -7.22 1.09 14.69
N PHE A 185 -7.91 1.75 13.76
CA PHE A 185 -8.90 2.77 14.11
C PHE A 185 -10.29 2.16 14.17
N ARG A 186 -11.00 2.35 15.27
CA ARG A 186 -12.44 2.11 15.34
C ARG A 186 -13.16 3.34 14.77
N LEU A 187 -14.09 3.10 13.87
CA LEU A 187 -14.86 4.15 13.22
C LEU A 187 -16.32 4.05 13.64
N PRO A 188 -17.07 5.16 13.66
CA PRO A 188 -18.48 5.14 14.03
C PRO A 188 -19.32 4.31 13.06
N GLY A 189 -20.47 3.84 13.51
CA GLY A 189 -21.43 3.11 12.70
C GLY A 189 -22.74 2.90 13.45
N PRO A 190 -23.77 2.42 12.75
CA PRO A 190 -25.03 2.05 13.40
C PRO A 190 -24.86 0.79 14.26
N THR A 191 -25.79 0.57 15.18
CA THR A 191 -25.86 -0.67 15.96
C THR A 191 -25.93 -1.88 15.02
N GLY A 192 -25.10 -2.88 15.28
CA GLY A 192 -25.01 -4.08 14.45
C GLY A 192 -24.03 -3.95 13.26
N GLU A 193 -23.26 -2.87 13.19
CA GLU A 193 -22.21 -2.69 12.20
C GLU A 193 -20.89 -2.37 12.89
N SER A 194 -19.84 -3.10 12.55
CA SER A 194 -18.47 -2.85 12.98
C SER A 194 -17.68 -2.20 11.83
N ASN A 195 -17.14 -1.00 12.07
CA ASN A 195 -16.30 -0.29 11.13
C ASN A 195 -14.91 -0.10 11.73
N ARG A 196 -13.90 -0.60 11.03
CA ARG A 196 -12.50 -0.40 11.43
C ARG A 196 -11.61 -0.10 10.23
N MET A 197 -10.56 0.67 10.45
CA MET A 197 -9.52 0.91 9.47
C MET A 197 -8.20 0.37 10.01
N ILE A 198 -7.50 -0.37 9.18
CA ILE A 198 -6.16 -0.89 9.44
C ILE A 198 -5.16 -0.27 8.48
N MET A 199 -3.91 -0.21 8.89
CA MET A 199 -2.82 0.34 8.10
C MET A 199 -1.68 -0.68 7.93
N PRO A 200 -1.84 -1.69 7.07
CA PRO A 200 -0.75 -2.62 6.77
C PRO A 200 0.38 -1.92 5.99
N PRO A 201 1.60 -2.49 5.97
CA PRO A 201 2.66 -2.03 5.09
C PRO A 201 2.18 -1.93 3.65
N LYS A 202 2.57 -0.87 2.94
CA LYS A 202 2.13 -0.65 1.56
C LYS A 202 2.75 -1.64 0.57
N GLY A 203 3.93 -2.15 0.90
CA GLY A 203 4.73 -3.04 0.09
C GLY A 203 6.16 -2.52 -0.10
N PRO A 204 6.95 -3.11 -1.02
CA PRO A 204 8.35 -2.73 -1.21
C PRO A 204 8.53 -1.28 -1.68
N VAL A 205 9.55 -0.60 -1.17
CA VAL A 205 9.82 0.83 -1.40
C VAL A 205 11.22 1.05 -1.95
N LEU A 206 11.32 1.77 -3.07
CA LEU A 206 12.56 2.27 -3.62
C LEU A 206 12.85 3.67 -3.09
N CYS A 207 13.92 3.85 -2.32
CA CYS A 207 14.35 5.13 -1.74
C CYS A 207 15.55 5.68 -2.52
N MET A 208 15.36 6.84 -3.14
CA MET A 208 16.35 7.42 -4.10
C MET A 208 16.95 8.74 -3.62
N GLY A 209 16.58 9.25 -2.49
CA GLY A 209 17.17 10.43 -1.91
C GLY A 209 16.53 11.76 -2.29
N PRO A 210 17.33 12.79 -2.56
CA PRO A 210 18.42 12.96 -3.54
C PRO A 210 19.83 12.61 -3.02
N GLU A 211 20.06 12.62 -1.75
CA GLU A 211 21.34 12.25 -1.13
C GLU A 211 21.17 11.09 -0.17
N THR A 212 22.28 10.50 0.28
CA THR A 212 22.28 9.32 1.17
C THR A 212 21.51 9.57 2.47
N GLY A 213 21.61 10.74 3.07
CA GLY A 213 20.88 11.09 4.30
C GLY A 213 19.37 11.16 4.08
N ALA A 214 18.94 11.74 2.96
CA ALA A 214 17.53 11.78 2.55
C ALA A 214 17.01 10.36 2.22
N ALA A 215 17.77 9.57 1.49
CA ALA A 215 17.41 8.19 1.18
C ALA A 215 17.29 7.31 2.44
N LEU A 216 18.17 7.50 3.43
CA LEU A 216 18.05 6.84 4.73
C LEU A 216 16.84 7.31 5.54
N ALA A 217 16.49 8.59 5.46
CA ALA A 217 15.30 9.13 6.12
C ALA A 217 14.01 8.53 5.53
N GLN A 218 13.95 8.39 4.20
CA GLN A 218 12.88 7.71 3.49
C GLN A 218 12.83 6.22 3.91
N ALA A 219 13.99 5.53 3.89
CA ALA A 219 14.12 4.12 4.27
C ALA A 219 13.68 3.86 5.72
N ALA A 220 14.03 4.74 6.65
CA ALA A 220 13.66 4.61 8.06
C ALA A 220 12.14 4.61 8.26
N GLN A 221 11.40 5.46 7.54
CA GLN A 221 9.95 5.54 7.61
C GLN A 221 9.29 4.29 6.98
N ALA A 222 9.77 3.86 5.81
CA ALA A 222 9.29 2.67 5.14
C ALA A 222 9.54 1.39 5.97
N LEU A 223 10.73 1.25 6.57
CA LEU A 223 11.05 0.15 7.48
C LEU A 223 10.22 0.19 8.76
N ALA A 224 9.95 1.39 9.31
CA ALA A 224 9.06 1.53 10.47
C ALA A 224 7.65 1.06 10.16
N ALA A 225 7.16 1.31 8.95
CA ALA A 225 5.88 0.79 8.46
C ALA A 225 5.88 -0.74 8.29
N GLY A 226 7.05 -1.37 8.16
CA GLY A 226 7.19 -2.82 7.94
C GLY A 226 7.48 -3.21 6.48
N CYS A 227 7.79 -2.25 5.62
CA CYS A 227 8.09 -2.48 4.21
C CYS A 227 9.49 -3.09 4.01
N ALA A 228 9.68 -3.83 2.90
CA ALA A 228 11.01 -4.08 2.35
C ALA A 228 11.52 -2.82 1.63
N VAL A 229 12.81 -2.55 1.69
CA VAL A 229 13.39 -1.30 1.19
C VAL A 229 14.63 -1.53 0.35
N LEU A 230 14.71 -0.89 -0.81
CA LEU A 230 15.95 -0.72 -1.56
C LEU A 230 16.36 0.75 -1.51
N VAL A 231 17.57 1.01 -1.04
CA VAL A 231 18.18 2.35 -1.07
C VAL A 231 19.13 2.44 -2.26
N VAL A 232 18.89 3.39 -3.17
CA VAL A 232 19.80 3.68 -4.28
C VAL A 232 20.24 5.13 -4.15
N ALA A 233 21.49 5.31 -3.75
CA ALA A 233 22.13 6.61 -3.58
C ALA A 233 23.64 6.43 -3.52
N PRO A 234 24.47 7.47 -3.72
CA PRO A 234 25.90 7.39 -3.50
C PRO A 234 26.21 6.92 -2.07
N GLY A 235 26.99 5.84 -1.90
CA GLY A 235 27.36 5.29 -0.59
C GLY A 235 26.23 4.53 0.13
N ALA A 236 25.17 4.16 -0.55
CA ALA A 236 24.00 3.46 0.05
C ALA A 236 24.37 2.13 0.72
N ARG A 237 25.29 1.34 0.11
CA ARG A 237 25.72 0.04 0.69
C ARG A 237 26.28 0.19 2.10
N ALA A 238 27.17 1.16 2.29
CA ALA A 238 27.75 1.45 3.59
C ALA A 238 26.71 2.04 4.57
N ALA A 239 25.81 2.85 4.04
CA ALA A 239 24.79 3.52 4.84
C ALA A 239 23.79 2.54 5.46
N VAL A 240 23.36 1.50 4.73
CA VAL A 240 22.37 0.51 5.21
C VAL A 240 22.97 -0.64 6.00
N ALA A 241 24.29 -0.76 6.11
CA ALA A 241 24.98 -1.91 6.72
C ALA A 241 24.50 -2.22 8.14
N GLN A 242 24.25 -1.21 8.98
CA GLN A 242 23.76 -1.42 10.34
C GLN A 242 22.29 -1.86 10.38
N LEU A 243 21.47 -1.43 9.43
CA LEU A 243 20.09 -1.86 9.28
C LEU A 243 20.04 -3.35 8.91
N ILE A 244 20.89 -3.80 7.99
CA ILE A 244 21.02 -5.21 7.59
C ILE A 244 21.42 -6.05 8.79
N LYS A 245 22.45 -5.63 9.58
CA LYS A 245 22.86 -6.31 10.81
C LYS A 245 21.77 -6.39 11.86
N ALA A 246 20.86 -5.40 11.87
CA ALA A 246 19.71 -5.39 12.77
C ALA A 246 18.53 -6.26 12.28
N GLY A 247 18.67 -6.94 11.15
CA GLY A 247 17.66 -7.81 10.56
C GLY A 247 16.55 -7.08 9.80
N ALA A 248 16.78 -5.81 9.40
CA ALA A 248 15.83 -5.09 8.57
C ALA A 248 15.89 -5.59 7.11
N PRO A 249 14.75 -5.72 6.42
CA PRO A 249 14.68 -6.14 5.02
C PRO A 249 15.08 -4.97 4.10
N VAL A 250 16.36 -4.68 4.06
CA VAL A 250 16.91 -3.55 3.32
C VAL A 250 18.14 -3.96 2.52
N ALA A 251 18.25 -3.45 1.29
CA ALA A 251 19.45 -3.52 0.47
C ALA A 251 19.91 -2.11 0.06
N GLY A 252 21.19 -1.97 -0.29
CA GLY A 252 21.75 -0.72 -0.79
C GLY A 252 22.50 -0.95 -2.08
N ILE A 253 22.30 -0.06 -3.05
CA ILE A 253 23.08 -0.01 -4.30
C ILE A 253 23.65 1.39 -4.43
N ASP A 254 24.96 1.47 -4.65
CA ASP A 254 25.62 2.76 -4.88
C ASP A 254 25.36 3.21 -6.33
N GLY A 255 24.87 4.44 -6.49
CA GLY A 255 24.53 4.99 -7.80
C GLY A 255 23.20 5.74 -7.81
N THR A 256 22.63 5.88 -9.00
CA THR A 256 21.34 6.56 -9.24
C THR A 256 20.49 5.74 -10.19
N VAL A 257 19.16 5.83 -10.08
CA VAL A 257 18.23 5.18 -11.04
C VAL A 257 17.73 6.26 -12.01
N PRO A 258 18.21 6.27 -13.26
CA PRO A 258 17.70 7.17 -14.27
C PRO A 258 16.21 6.94 -14.57
N PRO A 259 15.44 7.96 -15.00
CA PRO A 259 14.02 7.80 -15.35
C PRO A 259 13.76 6.67 -16.36
N ALA A 260 14.64 6.49 -17.35
CA ALA A 260 14.51 5.43 -18.35
C ALA A 260 14.64 4.01 -17.77
N GLU A 261 15.49 3.84 -16.74
CA GLU A 261 15.63 2.58 -16.01
C GLU A 261 14.47 2.38 -15.01
N LEU A 262 14.04 3.46 -14.35
CA LEU A 262 12.89 3.44 -13.44
C LEU A 262 11.60 2.99 -14.15
N ALA A 263 11.41 3.40 -15.41
CA ALA A 263 10.26 2.99 -16.22
C ALA A 263 10.18 1.46 -16.42
N LYS A 264 11.31 0.76 -16.38
CA LYS A 264 11.43 -0.68 -16.63
C LYS A 264 11.61 -1.51 -15.34
N ALA A 265 12.10 -0.87 -14.27
CA ALA A 265 12.44 -1.57 -13.03
C ALA A 265 11.17 -2.11 -12.33
N GLU A 266 11.29 -3.27 -11.70
CA GLU A 266 10.20 -3.97 -11.03
C GLU A 266 10.49 -4.21 -9.55
N GLY A 267 9.52 -4.76 -8.82
CA GLY A 267 9.68 -5.19 -7.43
C GLY A 267 9.29 -4.16 -6.38
N PHE A 268 8.79 -2.98 -6.75
CA PHE A 268 8.38 -1.93 -5.81
C PHE A 268 6.98 -1.39 -6.10
N VAL A 269 6.36 -0.81 -5.10
CA VAL A 269 5.02 -0.19 -5.18
C VAL A 269 5.04 1.30 -4.83
N THR A 270 6.15 1.77 -4.27
CA THR A 270 6.37 3.18 -3.94
C THR A 270 7.81 3.55 -4.27
N VAL A 271 7.99 4.73 -4.84
CA VAL A 271 9.27 5.38 -5.01
C VAL A 271 9.28 6.61 -4.11
N ALA A 272 10.29 6.76 -3.28
CA ALA A 272 10.53 7.95 -2.47
C ALA A 272 11.72 8.72 -3.03
N ALA A 273 11.47 9.97 -3.47
CA ALA A 273 12.46 10.80 -4.13
C ALA A 273 12.14 12.28 -3.92
N ALA A 274 12.79 12.92 -2.96
CA ALA A 274 12.61 14.33 -2.64
C ALA A 274 13.72 15.16 -3.32
N GLY A 275 13.38 15.90 -4.35
CA GLY A 275 14.34 16.68 -5.13
C GLY A 275 13.68 17.83 -5.88
N ASP A 276 14.42 18.45 -6.81
CA ASP A 276 13.90 19.54 -7.62
C ASP A 276 12.72 19.12 -8.50
N SER A 277 12.03 20.14 -9.04
CA SER A 277 10.79 19.93 -9.81
C SER A 277 11.03 19.19 -11.13
N ASP A 278 12.20 19.36 -11.75
CA ASP A 278 12.47 18.77 -13.06
C ASP A 278 12.80 17.29 -12.93
N TRP A 279 13.61 16.92 -11.92
CA TRP A 279 13.88 15.54 -11.61
C TRP A 279 12.61 14.79 -11.19
N THR A 280 11.86 15.32 -10.23
CA THR A 280 10.61 14.68 -9.77
C THR A 280 9.55 14.59 -10.87
N ARG A 281 9.50 15.55 -11.79
CA ARG A 281 8.64 15.49 -12.98
C ARG A 281 9.07 14.36 -13.92
N ALA A 282 10.37 14.22 -14.19
CA ALA A 282 10.90 13.14 -15.03
C ALA A 282 10.60 11.75 -14.43
N LEU A 283 10.78 11.57 -13.11
CA LEU A 283 10.42 10.35 -12.41
C LEU A 283 8.90 10.07 -12.52
N ARG A 284 8.06 11.09 -12.32
CA ARG A 284 6.60 10.95 -12.44
C ARG A 284 6.18 10.53 -13.83
N GLN A 285 6.79 11.09 -14.89
CA GLN A 285 6.53 10.71 -16.27
C GLN A 285 6.96 9.25 -16.54
N ALA A 286 8.14 8.85 -16.03
CA ALA A 286 8.61 7.47 -16.15
C ALA A 286 7.66 6.47 -15.49
N LEU A 287 7.17 6.78 -14.28
CA LEU A 287 6.23 5.94 -13.55
C LEU A 287 4.84 5.90 -14.20
N ALA A 288 4.38 7.03 -14.78
CA ALA A 288 3.09 7.10 -15.46
C ALA A 288 3.03 6.29 -16.76
N GLY A 289 4.17 6.03 -17.39
CA GLY A 289 4.27 5.18 -18.59
C GLY A 289 4.30 3.68 -18.33
N ARG A 290 4.27 3.25 -17.07
CA ARG A 290 4.28 1.82 -16.69
C ARG A 290 2.90 1.20 -16.83
N GLU A 291 2.87 -0.06 -17.20
CA GLU A 291 1.66 -0.88 -17.12
C GLU A 291 1.49 -1.49 -15.71
N GLY A 292 0.28 -1.96 -15.41
CA GLY A 292 -0.03 -2.62 -14.15
C GLY A 292 -0.27 -1.66 -12.98
N ARG A 293 0.11 -2.07 -11.78
CA ARG A 293 -0.14 -1.34 -10.54
C ARG A 293 0.36 0.10 -10.59
N ILE A 294 -0.44 1.04 -10.10
CA ILE A 294 -0.03 2.45 -9.96
C ILE A 294 1.05 2.56 -8.88
N VAL A 295 2.23 2.98 -9.27
CA VAL A 295 3.35 3.22 -8.37
C VAL A 295 3.28 4.64 -7.83
N LEU A 296 3.24 4.78 -6.50
CA LEU A 296 3.27 6.09 -5.85
C LEU A 296 4.67 6.70 -5.97
N LEU A 297 4.76 7.96 -6.41
CA LEU A 297 5.95 8.79 -6.21
C LEU A 297 5.74 9.68 -4.98
N GLU A 298 6.47 9.42 -3.91
CA GLU A 298 6.48 10.25 -2.72
C GLU A 298 7.64 11.23 -2.77
N THR A 299 7.31 12.53 -2.81
CA THR A 299 8.28 13.61 -2.92
C THR A 299 8.49 14.37 -1.62
N GLU A 300 7.69 14.10 -0.59
CA GLU A 300 7.91 14.63 0.74
C GLU A 300 8.94 13.80 1.50
N LEU A 301 9.89 14.47 2.10
CA LEU A 301 10.98 13.77 2.78
C LEU A 301 10.52 13.08 4.08
N ILE A 302 9.57 13.69 4.79
CA ILE A 302 9.03 13.14 6.06
C ILE A 302 7.51 13.05 5.96
N CYS A 303 7.02 11.85 5.71
CA CYS A 303 5.60 11.52 5.51
C CYS A 303 5.33 10.04 5.82
N PRO A 304 5.50 9.60 7.09
CA PRO A 304 5.48 8.16 7.43
C PRO A 304 4.16 7.48 7.08
N GLU A 305 3.03 8.18 7.07
CA GLU A 305 1.73 7.65 6.69
C GLU A 305 1.66 7.18 5.22
N ARG A 306 2.56 7.67 4.35
CA ARG A 306 2.58 7.32 2.94
C ARG A 306 3.12 5.92 2.64
N TYR A 307 3.77 5.31 3.61
CA TYR A 307 4.32 3.95 3.52
C TYR A 307 3.36 2.86 4.00
N TYR A 308 2.13 3.24 4.36
CA TYR A 308 1.05 2.33 4.72
C TYR A 308 -0.04 2.30 3.63
N ALA A 309 -0.67 1.15 3.46
CA ALA A 309 -1.96 1.05 2.79
C ALA A 309 -3.07 1.27 3.84
N GLU A 310 -4.15 1.93 3.44
CA GLU A 310 -5.32 2.10 4.31
C GLU A 310 -6.41 1.13 3.85
N ARG A 311 -6.84 0.21 4.71
CA ARG A 311 -7.92 -0.74 4.45
C ARG A 311 -9.04 -0.53 5.44
N HIS A 312 -10.23 -0.27 4.92
CA HIS A 312 -11.44 -0.18 5.71
C HIS A 312 -12.18 -1.53 5.67
N ILE A 313 -12.60 -2.01 6.85
CA ILE A 313 -13.32 -3.26 7.03
C ILE A 313 -14.64 -2.93 7.71
N CYS A 314 -15.74 -3.24 7.02
CA CYS A 314 -17.10 -3.10 7.54
C CYS A 314 -17.72 -4.48 7.67
N ILE A 315 -18.19 -4.83 8.86
CA ILE A 315 -18.82 -6.12 9.14
C ILE A 315 -20.25 -5.85 9.63
N ASP A 316 -21.25 -6.43 8.97
CA ASP A 316 -22.59 -6.53 9.51
C ASP A 316 -22.63 -7.67 10.54
N THR A 317 -22.66 -7.30 11.82
CA THR A 317 -22.67 -8.25 12.93
C THR A 317 -24.06 -8.84 13.18
N THR A 318 -25.11 -8.24 12.66
CA THR A 318 -26.49 -8.75 12.79
C THR A 318 -26.74 -9.95 11.89
N ALA A 319 -26.12 -9.98 10.69
CA ALA A 319 -26.22 -11.10 9.76
C ALA A 319 -25.52 -12.38 10.26
N ALA A 320 -24.66 -12.27 11.26
CA ALA A 320 -23.92 -13.39 11.83
C ALA A 320 -24.75 -14.32 12.70
N GLY A 321 -26.05 -14.04 12.88
CA GLY A 321 -26.97 -14.96 13.58
C GLY A 321 -26.60 -15.21 15.05
N GLY A 322 -26.09 -14.20 15.75
CA GLY A 322 -25.66 -14.32 17.14
C GLY A 322 -24.24 -14.88 17.29
N ASN A 323 -23.39 -14.66 16.32
CA ASN A 323 -21.97 -15.01 16.42
C ASN A 323 -21.27 -14.25 17.55
N THR A 324 -21.09 -14.94 18.68
CA THR A 324 -20.51 -14.39 19.88
C THR A 324 -19.04 -14.03 19.73
N SER A 325 -18.30 -14.67 18.81
CA SER A 325 -16.89 -14.39 18.56
C SER A 325 -16.69 -13.05 17.86
N LEU A 326 -17.55 -12.69 16.89
CA LEU A 326 -17.53 -11.38 16.25
C LEU A 326 -17.96 -10.26 17.23
N LEU A 327 -18.92 -10.54 18.11
CA LEU A 327 -19.34 -9.61 19.15
C LEU A 327 -18.28 -9.42 20.25
N ALA A 328 -17.55 -10.47 20.61
CA ALA A 328 -16.49 -10.43 21.61
C ALA A 328 -15.21 -9.73 21.11
N ALA A 329 -14.96 -9.71 19.81
CA ALA A 329 -13.84 -8.96 19.21
C ALA A 329 -14.01 -7.44 19.30
N GLU A 330 -15.18 -6.96 19.72
CA GLU A 330 -15.52 -5.54 19.92
C GLU A 330 -15.37 -5.06 21.37
N ALA A 331 -15.16 -5.94 22.32
CA ALA A 331 -14.96 -5.62 23.73
C ALA A 331 -13.46 -5.50 24.08
#